data_8fd4f0c3d953887ec7ce1c372b52ba38
#
_entry.id   8fd4f0c3d953887ec7ce1c372b52ba38
#
_cell.length_a   1.000
_cell.length_b   1.000
_cell.length_c   1.000
_cell.angle_alpha   90.00
_cell.angle_beta   90.00
_cell.angle_gamma   90.00
#
_symmetry.space_group_name_H-M   'P 1'
#
loop_
_entity.id
_entity.type
_entity.pdbx_description
1 polymer ?
#
loop_
_entity_poly.entity_id
_entity_poly.type
_entity_poly.pdbx_seq_one_letter_code
_entity_poly.pdbx_strand_id
1 'polypeptide(L)'
;APLAMERLRNIRGLDAPTVLVAVYGNRAYEKALMELDAFATPHGMKVIAGATFIGEHSYSTDKHPISAGRPDNSDLAFAADFGKKIMEKVQAAENMDKLYPVDVRAITRPSQPFFPLFRFLRKVIKLRKSGMPRPRTPWVEDESMCTHCGLCVTRCPVEAITKGDELHTDETKCIKCCACVKACTRKARIYDTPFAALLSDCFKKQKLPQIIL
;
A
#
# COMPACT_ATOMS: atom_id res chain seq x y z
N ALA A 1 8.59 -2.19 -4.71
CA ALA A 1 8.32 -0.93 -5.43
C ALA A 1 9.66 -0.21 -5.67
N PRO A 2 10.09 0.04 -6.92
CA PRO A 2 11.43 0.55 -7.22
C PRO A 2 11.78 1.83 -6.45
N LEU A 3 10.89 2.82 -6.45
CA LEU A 3 11.09 4.09 -5.74
C LEU A 3 11.30 3.91 -4.22
N ALA A 4 10.56 3.00 -3.58
CA ALA A 4 10.72 2.73 -2.16
C ALA A 4 12.10 2.13 -1.87
N MET A 5 12.54 1.17 -2.67
CA MET A 5 13.85 0.54 -2.54
C MET A 5 14.99 1.54 -2.78
N GLU A 6 14.82 2.44 -3.75
CA GLU A 6 15.78 3.52 -4.00
C GLU A 6 15.92 4.45 -2.78
N ARG A 7 14.81 4.86 -2.18
CA ARG A 7 14.82 5.70 -0.97
C ARG A 7 15.44 5.02 0.24
N LEU A 8 15.29 3.70 0.34
CA LEU A 8 15.82 2.90 1.44
C LEU A 8 17.32 2.55 1.28
N ARG A 9 17.89 2.64 0.10
CA ARG A 9 19.23 2.09 -0.27
C ARG A 9 20.37 2.44 0.67
N ASN A 10 20.31 3.59 1.34
CA ASN A 10 21.36 4.09 2.23
C ASN A 10 21.13 3.74 3.71
N ILE A 11 20.00 3.10 4.05
CA ILE A 11 19.70 2.71 5.43
C ILE A 11 20.57 1.52 5.82
N ARG A 12 21.13 1.57 7.05
CA ARG A 12 21.90 0.50 7.66
C ARG A 12 21.35 0.24 9.05
N GLY A 13 21.21 -1.04 9.41
CA GLY A 13 20.55 -1.46 10.63
C GLY A 13 21.45 -1.61 11.85
N LEU A 14 22.75 -1.86 11.68
CA LEU A 14 23.70 -2.11 12.79
C LEU A 14 23.13 -3.09 13.83
N ASP A 15 22.58 -4.22 13.37
CA ASP A 15 21.89 -5.25 14.14
C ASP A 15 20.60 -4.78 14.86
N ALA A 16 20.05 -3.63 14.45
CA ALA A 16 18.81 -3.12 15.02
C ALA A 16 17.63 -4.11 14.84
N PRO A 17 16.88 -4.39 15.91
CA PRO A 17 15.63 -5.15 15.80
C PRO A 17 14.68 -4.44 14.84
N THR A 18 14.22 -5.17 13.85
CA THR A 18 13.43 -4.61 12.76
C THR A 18 12.13 -5.38 12.60
N VAL A 19 11.04 -4.64 12.38
CA VAL A 19 9.71 -5.20 12.09
C VAL A 19 9.33 -4.87 10.66
N LEU A 20 9.00 -5.90 9.87
CA LEU A 20 8.58 -5.70 8.50
C LEU A 20 7.05 -5.69 8.40
N VAL A 21 6.49 -4.61 7.87
CA VAL A 21 5.04 -4.45 7.73
C VAL A 21 4.67 -4.13 6.29
N ALA A 22 3.71 -4.88 5.75
CA ALA A 22 3.10 -4.60 4.45
C ALA A 22 1.63 -4.24 4.63
N VAL A 23 1.23 -3.04 4.18
CA VAL A 23 -0.18 -2.64 4.11
C VAL A 23 -0.64 -2.74 2.66
N TYR A 24 -1.80 -3.36 2.41
CA TYR A 24 -2.28 -3.60 1.06
C TYR A 24 -3.80 -3.49 0.93
N GLY A 25 -4.25 -3.18 -0.30
CA GLY A 25 -5.68 -3.00 -0.62
C GLY A 25 -6.38 -4.32 -0.93
N ASN A 26 -6.50 -5.22 0.02
CA ASN A 26 -7.29 -6.45 0.02
C ASN A 26 -6.88 -7.57 -0.96
N ARG A 27 -6.47 -7.30 -2.20
CA ARG A 27 -6.19 -8.38 -3.15
C ARG A 27 -4.95 -9.18 -2.73
N ALA A 28 -3.79 -8.57 -2.73
CA ALA A 28 -2.53 -9.19 -2.37
C ALA A 28 -1.42 -8.16 -2.15
N TYR A 29 -0.48 -8.49 -1.28
CA TYR A 29 0.77 -7.72 -1.08
C TYR A 29 1.93 -8.27 -1.93
N GLU A 30 1.66 -9.30 -2.75
CA GLU A 30 2.59 -9.95 -3.68
C GLU A 30 3.88 -10.44 -2.97
N LYS A 31 5.02 -9.88 -3.33
CA LYS A 31 6.33 -10.21 -2.74
C LYS A 31 6.85 -9.15 -1.75
N ALA A 32 5.99 -8.20 -1.32
CA ALA A 32 6.46 -7.02 -0.59
C ALA A 32 7.26 -7.36 0.68
N LEU A 33 6.80 -8.30 1.52
CA LEU A 33 7.55 -8.72 2.71
C LEU A 33 8.88 -9.39 2.36
N MET A 34 8.88 -10.23 1.32
CA MET A 34 10.10 -10.91 0.88
C MET A 34 11.12 -9.93 0.29
N GLU A 35 10.66 -8.91 -0.44
CA GLU A 35 11.51 -7.84 -0.98
C GLU A 35 12.09 -6.98 0.15
N LEU A 36 11.27 -6.68 1.17
CA LEU A 36 11.73 -5.95 2.36
C LEU A 36 12.76 -6.75 3.16
N ASP A 37 12.53 -8.04 3.35
CA ASP A 37 13.46 -8.92 4.05
C ASP A 37 14.79 -9.08 3.29
N ALA A 38 14.72 -9.30 1.97
CA ALA A 38 15.88 -9.36 1.09
C ALA A 38 16.68 -8.05 1.06
N PHE A 39 16.05 -6.94 1.39
CA PHE A 39 16.70 -5.65 1.60
C PHE A 39 17.25 -5.55 3.03
N ALA A 40 16.44 -5.76 4.05
CA ALA A 40 16.76 -5.48 5.45
C ALA A 40 17.92 -6.33 5.98
N THR A 41 17.89 -7.64 5.73
CA THR A 41 18.88 -8.59 6.25
C THR A 41 20.30 -8.27 5.78
N PRO A 42 20.60 -8.09 4.48
CA PRO A 42 21.94 -7.71 4.03
C PRO A 42 22.40 -6.32 4.49
N HIS A 43 21.44 -5.46 4.89
CA HIS A 43 21.74 -4.11 5.40
C HIS A 43 21.95 -4.09 6.92
N GLY A 44 22.12 -5.26 7.56
CA GLY A 44 22.39 -5.38 8.99
C GLY A 44 21.17 -5.12 9.88
N MET A 45 19.97 -5.39 9.39
CA MET A 45 18.73 -5.32 10.17
C MET A 45 18.35 -6.71 10.65
N LYS A 46 18.06 -6.85 11.94
CA LYS A 46 17.64 -8.11 12.54
C LYS A 46 16.09 -8.18 12.51
N VAL A 47 15.55 -8.92 11.56
CA VAL A 47 14.08 -9.01 11.37
C VAL A 47 13.47 -9.90 12.44
N ILE A 48 12.87 -9.31 13.48
CA ILE A 48 12.34 -10.01 14.66
C ILE A 48 10.82 -10.24 14.63
N ALA A 49 10.11 -9.57 13.71
CA ALA A 49 8.67 -9.73 13.53
C ALA A 49 8.26 -9.29 12.13
N GLY A 50 7.12 -9.79 11.67
CA GLY A 50 6.52 -9.37 10.41
C GLY A 50 5.00 -9.32 10.48
N ALA A 51 4.38 -8.44 9.69
CA ALA A 51 2.93 -8.33 9.62
C ALA A 51 2.42 -7.92 8.24
N THR A 52 1.16 -8.30 7.97
CA THR A 52 0.39 -7.74 6.85
C THR A 52 -0.92 -7.18 7.36
N PHE A 53 -1.27 -5.97 6.94
CA PHE A 53 -2.51 -5.30 7.30
C PHE A 53 -3.30 -4.90 6.06
N ILE A 54 -4.60 -4.76 6.22
CA ILE A 54 -5.50 -4.32 5.18
C ILE A 54 -5.70 -2.81 5.30
N GLY A 55 -5.63 -2.11 4.18
CA GLY A 55 -6.01 -0.71 4.08
C GLY A 55 -6.99 -0.50 2.93
N GLU A 56 -7.74 0.58 2.94
CA GLU A 56 -8.53 0.96 1.79
C GLU A 56 -7.64 1.17 0.57
N HIS A 57 -8.00 0.52 -0.53
CA HIS A 57 -7.20 0.61 -1.76
C HIS A 57 -7.21 2.04 -2.31
N SER A 58 -6.06 2.50 -2.83
CA SER A 58 -5.94 3.85 -3.40
C SER A 58 -6.96 4.14 -4.52
N TYR A 59 -7.40 3.11 -5.26
CA TYR A 59 -8.41 3.24 -6.31
C TYR A 59 -9.84 3.07 -5.81
N SER A 60 -10.06 2.90 -4.50
CA SER A 60 -11.39 2.81 -3.93
C SER A 60 -12.14 4.12 -4.10
N THR A 61 -13.38 4.02 -4.55
CA THR A 61 -14.33 5.13 -4.69
C THR A 61 -15.69 4.70 -4.18
N ASP A 62 -16.61 5.64 -3.97
CA ASP A 62 -17.98 5.31 -3.56
C ASP A 62 -18.66 4.36 -4.56
N LYS A 63 -18.36 4.51 -5.86
CA LYS A 63 -18.88 3.65 -6.93
C LYS A 63 -18.22 2.26 -6.97
N HIS A 64 -16.94 2.19 -6.66
CA HIS A 64 -16.14 0.97 -6.70
C HIS A 64 -15.37 0.80 -5.39
N PRO A 65 -16.06 0.43 -4.28
CA PRO A 65 -15.42 0.28 -2.99
C PRO A 65 -14.46 -0.91 -2.99
N ILE A 66 -13.25 -0.70 -2.49
CA ILE A 66 -12.21 -1.73 -2.37
C ILE A 66 -11.64 -1.63 -0.96
N SER A 67 -12.09 -2.50 -0.07
CA SER A 67 -11.82 -2.42 1.39
C SER A 67 -12.10 -1.04 1.97
N ALA A 68 -13.21 -0.42 1.53
CA ALA A 68 -13.63 0.86 2.06
C ALA A 68 -13.79 0.79 3.59
N GLY A 69 -13.37 1.84 4.29
CA GLY A 69 -13.40 1.92 5.75
C GLY A 69 -12.29 1.14 6.47
N ARG A 70 -11.31 0.56 5.73
CA ARG A 70 -10.16 -0.12 6.37
C ARG A 70 -8.94 0.80 6.39
N PRO A 71 -8.12 0.79 7.48
CA PRO A 71 -8.29 -0.07 8.67
C PRO A 71 -9.50 0.36 9.51
N ASP A 72 -10.24 -0.62 10.01
CA ASP A 72 -11.32 -0.41 10.98
C ASP A 72 -10.80 -0.54 12.44
N ASN A 73 -11.70 -0.38 13.42
CA ASN A 73 -11.29 -0.46 14.83
C ASN A 73 -10.72 -1.83 15.21
N SER A 74 -11.16 -2.92 14.56
CA SER A 74 -10.60 -4.25 14.82
C SER A 74 -9.19 -4.40 14.26
N ASP A 75 -8.91 -3.81 13.09
CA ASP A 75 -7.57 -3.75 12.52
C ASP A 75 -6.61 -2.95 13.41
N LEU A 76 -7.10 -1.81 13.92
CA LEU A 76 -6.29 -0.96 14.81
C LEU A 76 -6.00 -1.65 16.14
N ALA A 77 -7.00 -2.32 16.72
CA ALA A 77 -6.82 -3.12 17.93
C ALA A 77 -5.82 -4.28 17.72
N PHE A 78 -5.94 -4.98 16.57
CA PHE A 78 -5.02 -6.05 16.21
C PHE A 78 -3.57 -5.52 16.00
N ALA A 79 -3.42 -4.36 15.37
CA ALA A 79 -2.12 -3.73 15.18
C ALA A 79 -1.50 -3.29 16.53
N ALA A 80 -2.30 -2.78 17.45
CA ALA A 80 -1.87 -2.42 18.79
C ALA A 80 -1.42 -3.65 19.61
N ASP A 81 -2.18 -4.75 19.55
CA ASP A 81 -1.81 -6.03 20.18
C ASP A 81 -0.51 -6.61 19.60
N PHE A 82 -0.34 -6.53 18.28
CA PHE A 82 0.92 -6.90 17.63
C PHE A 82 2.10 -6.08 18.15
N GLY A 83 1.94 -4.76 18.27
CA GLY A 83 2.97 -3.88 18.84
C GLY A 83 3.32 -4.25 20.29
N LYS A 84 2.30 -4.55 21.11
CA LYS A 84 2.50 -5.01 22.50
C LYS A 84 3.29 -6.32 22.56
N LYS A 85 2.95 -7.31 21.74
CA LYS A 85 3.67 -8.60 21.67
C LYS A 85 5.13 -8.43 21.22
N ILE A 86 5.40 -7.49 20.31
CA ILE A 86 6.79 -7.16 19.93
C ILE A 86 7.55 -6.60 21.14
N MET A 87 6.95 -5.67 21.88
CA MET A 87 7.58 -5.11 23.09
C MET A 87 7.83 -6.18 24.15
N GLU A 88 6.88 -7.08 24.38
CA GLU A 88 7.04 -8.21 25.28
C GLU A 88 8.21 -9.11 24.84
N LYS A 89 8.32 -9.43 23.54
CA LYS A 89 9.42 -10.20 22.97
C LYS A 89 10.77 -9.52 23.18
N VAL A 90 10.84 -8.20 22.97
CA VAL A 90 12.08 -7.43 23.14
C VAL A 90 12.47 -7.34 24.62
N GLN A 91 11.49 -7.11 25.51
CA GLN A 91 11.73 -7.02 26.96
C GLN A 91 12.10 -8.37 27.59
N ALA A 92 11.58 -9.47 27.07
CA ALA A 92 11.91 -10.82 27.56
C ALA A 92 13.31 -11.28 27.10
N ALA A 93 13.90 -10.63 26.11
CA ALA A 93 15.24 -10.96 25.66
C ALA A 93 16.28 -10.39 26.64
N GLU A 94 17.14 -11.24 27.20
CA GLU A 94 18.20 -10.85 28.12
C GLU A 94 19.21 -9.88 27.47
N ASN A 95 19.40 -10.02 26.17
CA ASN A 95 20.24 -9.16 25.32
C ASN A 95 19.80 -9.25 23.87
N MET A 96 20.39 -8.43 23.00
CA MET A 96 20.05 -8.37 21.58
C MET A 96 20.36 -9.68 20.81
N ASP A 97 21.31 -10.47 21.29
CA ASP A 97 21.68 -11.75 20.67
C ASP A 97 20.60 -12.81 20.85
N LYS A 98 19.82 -12.70 21.95
CA LYS A 98 18.68 -13.58 22.27
C LYS A 98 17.40 -13.23 21.48
N LEU A 99 17.37 -12.12 20.74
CA LEU A 99 16.30 -11.82 19.82
C LEU A 99 16.49 -12.61 18.52
N TYR A 100 15.81 -13.73 18.39
CA TYR A 100 15.92 -14.56 17.19
C TYR A 100 15.14 -13.96 16.02
N PRO A 101 15.74 -13.96 14.81
CA PRO A 101 15.07 -13.50 13.61
C PRO A 101 13.91 -14.44 13.23
N VAL A 102 12.92 -13.90 12.52
CA VAL A 102 11.78 -14.66 11.99
C VAL A 102 11.90 -14.83 10.48
N ASP A 103 11.36 -15.91 9.96
CA ASP A 103 11.19 -16.09 8.52
C ASP A 103 9.83 -15.54 8.06
N VAL A 104 9.82 -14.36 7.47
CA VAL A 104 8.59 -13.73 6.97
C VAL A 104 7.87 -14.53 5.88
N ARG A 105 8.49 -15.57 5.30
CA ARG A 105 7.87 -16.49 4.35
C ARG A 105 6.79 -17.35 5.01
N ALA A 106 6.81 -17.48 6.33
CA ALA A 106 5.77 -18.15 7.10
C ALA A 106 4.44 -17.38 7.06
N ILE A 107 4.45 -16.06 6.79
CA ILE A 107 3.23 -15.32 6.51
C ILE A 107 2.72 -15.75 5.12
N THR A 108 1.61 -16.46 5.11
CA THR A 108 1.04 -17.00 3.88
C THR A 108 0.39 -15.92 3.03
N ARG A 109 0.62 -15.98 1.71
CA ARG A 109 -0.06 -15.05 0.80
C ARG A 109 -1.58 -15.21 0.92
N PRO A 110 -2.35 -14.11 0.84
CA PRO A 110 -3.81 -14.21 0.88
C PRO A 110 -4.32 -15.11 -0.23
N SER A 111 -5.14 -16.11 0.13
CA SER A 111 -5.75 -17.01 -0.85
C SER A 111 -6.57 -16.21 -1.88
N GLN A 112 -6.45 -16.57 -3.15
CA GLN A 112 -7.20 -15.93 -4.22
C GLN A 112 -8.29 -16.92 -4.69
N PRO A 113 -9.59 -16.53 -4.66
CA PRO A 113 -10.63 -17.39 -5.18
C PRO A 113 -10.42 -17.61 -6.67
N PHE A 114 -10.48 -18.87 -7.11
CA PHE A 114 -10.12 -19.27 -8.48
C PHE A 114 -10.94 -18.52 -9.56
N PHE A 115 -12.27 -18.55 -9.48
CA PHE A 115 -13.12 -17.92 -10.49
C PHE A 115 -12.99 -16.37 -10.54
N PRO A 116 -13.02 -15.63 -9.43
CA PRO A 116 -12.73 -14.20 -9.43
C PRO A 116 -11.36 -13.88 -9.98
N LEU A 117 -10.33 -14.62 -9.63
CA LEU A 117 -8.98 -14.41 -10.15
C LEU A 117 -8.91 -14.65 -11.66
N PHE A 118 -9.50 -15.75 -12.15
CA PHE A 118 -9.56 -16.05 -13.58
C PHE A 118 -10.30 -14.95 -14.35
N ARG A 119 -11.46 -14.51 -13.84
CA ARG A 119 -12.23 -13.40 -14.44
C ARG A 119 -11.42 -12.11 -14.46
N PHE A 120 -10.72 -11.81 -13.39
CA PHE A 120 -9.84 -10.65 -13.30
C PHE A 120 -8.72 -10.71 -14.35
N LEU A 121 -8.00 -11.81 -14.41
CA LEU A 121 -6.89 -11.99 -15.37
C LEU A 121 -7.37 -11.88 -16.83
N ARG A 122 -8.48 -12.53 -17.19
CA ARG A 122 -9.07 -12.40 -18.53
C ARG A 122 -9.38 -10.95 -18.88
N LYS A 123 -10.02 -10.21 -17.96
CA LYS A 123 -10.35 -8.80 -18.20
C LYS A 123 -9.08 -7.93 -18.31
N VAL A 124 -8.06 -8.17 -17.47
CA VAL A 124 -6.76 -7.47 -17.57
C VAL A 124 -6.08 -7.75 -18.91
N ILE A 125 -6.07 -9.01 -19.37
CA ILE A 125 -5.49 -9.37 -20.67
C ILE A 125 -6.27 -8.66 -21.79
N LYS A 126 -7.61 -8.66 -21.74
CA LYS A 126 -8.44 -7.95 -22.73
C LYS A 126 -8.13 -6.46 -22.77
N LEU A 127 -8.02 -5.81 -21.59
CA LEU A 127 -7.65 -4.39 -21.48
C LEU A 127 -6.27 -4.10 -22.06
N ARG A 128 -5.30 -4.99 -21.84
CA ARG A 128 -3.95 -4.83 -22.41
C ARG A 128 -3.93 -4.98 -23.92
N LYS A 129 -4.74 -5.91 -24.47
CA LYS A 129 -4.83 -6.16 -25.91
C LYS A 129 -5.66 -5.10 -26.66
N SER A 130 -6.58 -4.42 -25.99
CA SER A 130 -7.44 -3.40 -26.63
C SER A 130 -6.71 -2.10 -26.98
N GLY A 131 -5.41 -1.99 -26.70
CA GLY A 131 -4.65 -0.76 -26.93
C GLY A 131 -5.11 0.42 -26.08
N MET A 132 -5.95 0.16 -25.07
CA MET A 132 -6.45 1.22 -24.19
C MET A 132 -5.27 1.99 -23.61
N PRO A 133 -5.24 3.31 -23.69
CA PRO A 133 -4.15 4.11 -23.13
C PRO A 133 -3.98 3.77 -21.66
N ARG A 134 -2.72 3.80 -21.20
CA ARG A 134 -2.42 3.60 -19.77
C ARG A 134 -3.29 4.57 -18.96
N PRO A 135 -3.85 4.14 -17.80
CA PRO A 135 -4.62 5.04 -16.95
C PRO A 135 -3.87 6.34 -16.76
N ARG A 136 -4.51 7.45 -17.07
CA ARG A 136 -3.95 8.78 -16.87
C ARG A 136 -3.61 8.96 -15.37
N THR A 137 -2.73 9.88 -15.09
CA THR A 137 -2.51 10.36 -13.71
C THR A 137 -3.79 10.96 -13.15
N PRO A 138 -3.95 11.09 -11.83
CA PRO A 138 -5.02 11.88 -11.24
C PRO A 138 -5.06 13.28 -11.84
N TRP A 139 -6.26 13.75 -12.17
CA TRP A 139 -6.49 15.07 -12.78
C TRP A 139 -7.62 15.81 -12.07
N VAL A 140 -7.74 17.10 -12.32
CA VAL A 140 -8.91 17.89 -11.93
C VAL A 140 -9.96 17.75 -13.00
N GLU A 141 -11.15 17.26 -12.66
CA GLU A 141 -12.25 17.02 -13.59
C GLU A 141 -13.05 18.30 -13.85
N ASP A 142 -13.32 19.06 -12.78
CA ASP A 142 -14.00 20.35 -12.83
C ASP A 142 -13.13 21.39 -12.13
N GLU A 143 -12.56 22.28 -12.92
CA GLU A 143 -11.67 23.33 -12.44
C GLU A 143 -12.38 24.31 -11.50
N SER A 144 -13.69 24.56 -11.71
CA SER A 144 -14.50 25.45 -10.87
C SER A 144 -14.61 24.95 -9.43
N MET A 145 -14.44 23.66 -9.19
CA MET A 145 -14.43 23.07 -7.86
C MET A 145 -13.06 23.19 -7.16
N CYS A 146 -11.99 23.52 -7.89
CA CYS A 146 -10.67 23.66 -7.33
C CYS A 146 -10.52 25.01 -6.65
N THR A 147 -10.28 25.02 -5.34
CA THR A 147 -10.07 26.24 -4.55
C THR A 147 -8.59 26.60 -4.40
N HIS A 148 -7.70 25.92 -5.09
CA HIS A 148 -6.24 26.11 -4.99
C HIS A 148 -5.70 26.05 -3.55
N CYS A 149 -6.31 25.22 -2.69
CA CYS A 149 -5.97 25.10 -1.27
C CYS A 149 -4.61 24.43 -0.99
N GLY A 150 -3.95 23.86 -2.00
CA GLY A 150 -2.63 23.24 -1.90
C GLY A 150 -2.59 21.87 -1.20
N LEU A 151 -3.72 21.30 -0.74
CA LEU A 151 -3.72 19.99 -0.07
C LEU A 151 -3.18 18.87 -0.95
N CYS A 152 -3.46 18.89 -2.25
CA CYS A 152 -2.94 17.91 -3.21
C CYS A 152 -1.42 18.01 -3.36
N VAL A 153 -0.86 19.22 -3.26
CA VAL A 153 0.59 19.47 -3.28
C VAL A 153 1.25 18.86 -2.05
N THR A 154 0.76 19.23 -0.85
CA THR A 154 1.35 18.78 0.42
C THR A 154 1.23 17.28 0.65
N ARG A 155 0.24 16.62 0.05
CA ARG A 155 0.03 15.17 0.15
C ARG A 155 0.72 14.37 -0.94
N CYS A 156 1.34 15.03 -1.92
CA CYS A 156 2.04 14.31 -2.98
C CYS A 156 3.43 13.83 -2.52
N PRO A 157 3.66 12.51 -2.37
CA PRO A 157 4.92 12.00 -1.84
C PRO A 157 6.09 12.10 -2.83
N VAL A 158 5.80 12.51 -4.08
CA VAL A 158 6.77 12.58 -5.18
C VAL A 158 6.79 13.96 -5.84
N GLU A 159 6.14 14.95 -5.24
CA GLU A 159 6.13 16.34 -5.72
C GLU A 159 5.69 16.46 -7.19
N ALA A 160 4.72 15.63 -7.59
CA ALA A 160 4.17 15.65 -8.95
C ALA A 160 3.12 16.74 -9.17
N ILE A 161 2.82 17.58 -8.16
CA ILE A 161 1.89 18.69 -8.24
C ILE A 161 2.57 19.89 -7.62
N THR A 162 2.60 21.02 -8.35
CA THR A 162 3.28 22.24 -7.95
C THR A 162 2.29 23.20 -7.28
N LYS A 163 2.75 23.93 -6.26
CA LYS A 163 1.96 25.00 -5.65
C LYS A 163 1.74 26.13 -6.65
N GLY A 164 0.50 26.57 -6.80
CA GLY A 164 0.09 27.57 -7.79
C GLY A 164 -0.29 26.96 -9.15
N ASP A 165 -0.05 25.66 -9.35
CA ASP A 165 -0.44 24.90 -10.55
C ASP A 165 -1.10 23.57 -10.13
N GLU A 166 -2.07 23.68 -9.21
CA GLU A 166 -2.76 22.54 -8.63
C GLU A 166 -3.63 21.79 -9.65
N LEU A 167 -3.91 22.35 -10.80
CA LEU A 167 -4.72 21.72 -11.85
C LEU A 167 -3.93 20.63 -12.58
N HIS A 168 -2.62 20.78 -12.72
CA HIS A 168 -1.77 19.86 -13.42
C HIS A 168 -1.11 18.80 -12.54
N THR A 169 -0.74 17.70 -13.14
CA THR A 169 0.02 16.62 -12.50
C THR A 169 1.15 16.21 -13.42
N ASP A 170 2.39 16.30 -12.95
CA ASP A 170 3.56 15.80 -13.67
C ASP A 170 3.46 14.27 -13.83
N GLU A 171 3.18 13.81 -15.05
CA GLU A 171 3.01 12.39 -15.36
C GLU A 171 4.31 11.58 -15.18
N THR A 172 5.46 12.23 -15.28
CA THR A 172 6.77 11.57 -15.17
C THR A 172 7.11 11.23 -13.74
N LYS A 173 6.66 12.06 -12.79
CA LYS A 173 6.85 11.86 -11.35
C LYS A 173 5.74 11.04 -10.70
N CYS A 174 4.52 11.11 -11.23
CA CYS A 174 3.33 10.57 -10.57
C CYS A 174 3.36 9.05 -10.44
N ILE A 175 3.33 8.53 -9.21
CA ILE A 175 3.27 7.10 -8.90
C ILE A 175 1.83 6.56 -8.80
N LYS A 176 0.82 7.35 -9.09
CA LYS A 176 -0.62 6.99 -9.08
C LYS A 176 -1.12 6.46 -7.73
N CYS A 177 -0.57 6.99 -6.64
CA CYS A 177 -0.96 6.60 -5.28
C CYS A 177 -2.32 7.16 -4.84
N CYS A 178 -2.91 8.09 -5.59
CA CYS A 178 -4.17 8.76 -5.31
C CYS A 178 -4.25 9.53 -3.99
N ALA A 179 -3.12 9.83 -3.32
CA ALA A 179 -3.12 10.62 -2.10
C ALA A 179 -3.75 12.01 -2.33
N CYS A 180 -3.47 12.63 -3.47
CA CYS A 180 -4.05 13.92 -3.87
C CYS A 180 -5.57 13.85 -4.10
N VAL A 181 -6.09 12.72 -4.60
CA VAL A 181 -7.54 12.49 -4.78
C VAL A 181 -8.23 12.36 -3.42
N LYS A 182 -7.67 11.52 -2.53
CA LYS A 182 -8.20 11.28 -1.19
C LYS A 182 -8.14 12.55 -0.30
N ALA A 183 -7.15 13.40 -0.50
CA ALA A 183 -7.00 14.64 0.24
C ALA A 183 -7.89 15.80 -0.26
N CYS A 184 -8.46 15.69 -1.47
CA CYS A 184 -9.25 16.76 -2.05
C CYS A 184 -10.63 16.85 -1.39
N THR A 185 -10.80 17.78 -0.44
CA THR A 185 -12.06 18.01 0.30
C THR A 185 -13.20 18.45 -0.62
N ARG A 186 -12.87 19.12 -1.73
CA ARG A 186 -13.85 19.56 -2.74
C ARG A 186 -14.15 18.48 -3.78
N LYS A 187 -13.47 17.31 -3.72
CA LYS A 187 -13.57 16.22 -4.70
C LYS A 187 -13.31 16.67 -6.16
N ALA A 188 -12.61 17.79 -6.35
CA ALA A 188 -12.25 18.30 -7.67
C ALA A 188 -11.27 17.38 -8.40
N ARG A 189 -10.38 16.70 -7.67
CA ARG A 189 -9.43 15.74 -8.25
C ARG A 189 -10.01 14.33 -8.26
N ILE A 190 -9.89 13.68 -9.40
CA ILE A 190 -10.33 12.29 -9.59
C ILE A 190 -9.20 11.42 -10.16
N TYR A 191 -9.38 10.12 -10.06
CA TYR A 191 -8.59 9.13 -10.77
C TYR A 191 -9.51 8.01 -11.23
N ASP A 192 -9.89 8.04 -12.50
CA ASP A 192 -10.69 6.98 -13.09
C ASP A 192 -9.78 5.94 -13.76
N THR A 193 -9.96 4.69 -13.36
CA THR A 193 -9.22 3.57 -13.90
C THR A 193 -10.11 2.33 -13.98
N PRO A 194 -10.08 1.59 -15.11
CA PRO A 194 -10.86 0.37 -15.26
C PRO A 194 -10.45 -0.71 -14.22
N PHE A 195 -9.29 -0.56 -13.59
CA PHE A 195 -8.86 -1.46 -12.51
C PHE A 195 -9.66 -1.29 -11.22
N ALA A 196 -10.21 -0.11 -10.93
CA ALA A 196 -11.05 0.10 -9.75
C ALA A 196 -12.28 -0.82 -9.77
N ALA A 197 -13.04 -0.79 -10.87
CA ALA A 197 -14.19 -1.68 -11.06
C ALA A 197 -13.80 -3.16 -11.00
N LEU A 198 -12.69 -3.54 -11.66
CA LEU A 198 -12.23 -4.94 -11.67
C LEU A 198 -11.85 -5.44 -10.29
N LEU A 199 -11.15 -4.64 -9.51
CA LEU A 199 -10.73 -5.00 -8.15
C LEU A 199 -11.94 -5.09 -7.23
N SER A 200 -12.84 -4.12 -7.28
CA SER A 200 -14.07 -4.10 -6.50
C SER A 200 -14.95 -5.32 -6.81
N ASP A 201 -15.18 -5.64 -8.08
CA ASP A 201 -16.03 -6.75 -8.49
C ASP A 201 -15.44 -8.14 -8.19
N CYS A 202 -14.13 -8.29 -8.35
CA CYS A 202 -13.48 -9.60 -8.28
C CYS A 202 -13.01 -9.96 -6.87
N PHE A 203 -12.75 -8.99 -6.00
CA PHE A 203 -12.12 -9.24 -4.69
C PHE A 203 -12.90 -8.60 -3.54
N LYS A 204 -14.20 -8.91 -3.46
CA LYS A 204 -15.12 -8.38 -2.43
C LYS A 204 -14.83 -8.92 -1.03
N LYS A 205 -14.43 -10.21 -0.92
CA LYS A 205 -14.16 -10.84 0.38
C LYS A 205 -12.94 -10.18 1.00
N GLN A 206 -13.14 -9.55 2.15
CA GLN A 206 -12.07 -8.92 2.90
C GLN A 206 -11.10 -9.98 3.45
N LYS A 207 -9.83 -9.66 3.43
CA LYS A 207 -8.76 -10.45 4.04
C LYS A 207 -8.56 -10.03 5.50
N LEU A 208 -7.85 -10.86 6.23
CA LEU A 208 -7.51 -10.61 7.62
C LEU A 208 -6.02 -10.26 7.72
N PRO A 209 -5.62 -9.46 8.73
CA PRO A 209 -4.22 -9.26 9.06
C PRO A 209 -3.54 -10.59 9.40
N GLN A 210 -2.24 -10.68 9.15
CA GLN A 210 -1.40 -11.82 9.55
C GLN A 210 -0.14 -11.29 10.22
N ILE A 211 0.36 -12.02 11.22
CA ILE A 211 1.59 -11.68 11.94
C ILE A 211 2.50 -12.89 12.09
N ILE A 212 3.78 -12.62 12.29
CA ILE A 212 4.79 -13.56 12.80
C ILE A 212 5.63 -12.83 13.86
N LEU A 213 5.98 -13.57 14.94
CA LEU A 213 6.75 -13.06 16.09
C LEU A 213 7.92 -13.97 16.40
#